data_cd7addcbbab73ff27132a76b3becbe09
#
_entry.id   cd7addcbbab73ff27132a76b3becbe09
#
_cell.length_a   1.000
_cell.length_b   1.000
_cell.length_c   1.000
_cell.angle_alpha   90.00
_cell.angle_beta   90.00
_cell.angle_gamma   90.00
#
_symmetry.space_group_name_H-M   'P 1'
#
loop_
_entity.id
_entity.type
_entity.pdbx_description
1 polymer ?
#
loop_
_entity_poly.entity_id
_entity_poly.type
_entity_poly.pdbx_seq_one_letter_code
_entity_poly.pdbx_strand_id
1 'polypeptide(L)'
;VRITAKKVGLRTDASSKFEKGLDPNLALEAVNRAVQLVELLEAGEVVPGVVDEYPNKREPWQLSYNPAWINKFLGTSISEEEMQKIFEKIELKVDPVNHIVTIPTFRPDLEAQADLAEEIARFYGYNKIEATLASGTPTVGKRTYAQSITALVKDTVIANGLCEAMTYSFESPKVFDKLLIPADSDLRKAIVISNPLGEDFSIMRTVSFNGILTSLATNYNRRNESAGLFEVAKVYIPKALPLTELPHEIPTLTMGMYGNMDFYDLKGIVEHLMHVLGMSKVAEYVTEKALPWMHPGRTASVIVNGESIGYLGEVHPAVLKNYGIGTRAYLAVLDMEKVIANANRDVVYQALPKFPALTRDIAMLVKEDVTVKEIADIIKKNGGAYLEEAKLFDVYQGAQIEAGYKSVAYSITFRSAEKTLADADIADAMDKILKGLAEELGAQLRDK
;
A
#
# COMPACT_ATOMS: atom_id res chain seq x y z
N VAL A 1 14.95 1.29 37.23
CA VAL A 1 15.27 2.72 36.97
C VAL A 1 14.63 3.19 35.67
N ARG A 2 14.84 2.53 34.50
CA ARG A 2 14.33 2.94 33.18
C ARG A 2 12.82 3.19 33.17
N ILE A 3 12.02 2.22 33.62
CA ILE A 3 10.56 2.34 33.66
C ILE A 3 10.13 3.46 34.61
N THR A 4 10.77 3.55 35.79
CA THR A 4 10.45 4.58 36.78
C THR A 4 10.75 5.98 36.28
N ALA A 5 11.97 6.21 35.72
CA ALA A 5 12.37 7.49 35.14
C ALA A 5 11.38 7.94 34.04
N LYS A 6 10.92 7.00 33.20
CA LYS A 6 9.91 7.29 32.18
C LYS A 6 8.52 7.64 32.78
N LYS A 7 8.09 6.91 33.81
CA LYS A 7 6.79 7.14 34.44
C LYS A 7 6.70 8.48 35.17
N VAL A 8 7.78 8.91 35.83
CA VAL A 8 7.82 10.20 36.53
C VAL A 8 8.26 11.35 35.64
N GLY A 9 8.58 11.08 34.38
CA GLY A 9 9.04 12.12 33.42
C GLY A 9 10.39 12.74 33.76
N LEU A 10 11.21 12.10 34.62
CA LEU A 10 12.48 12.63 35.11
C LEU A 10 13.65 11.79 34.57
N ARG A 11 14.24 12.25 33.48
CA ARG A 11 15.46 11.67 32.90
C ARG A 11 16.67 12.54 33.24
N THR A 12 17.67 11.95 33.89
CA THR A 12 18.93 12.58 34.27
C THR A 12 20.10 11.75 33.76
N ASP A 13 21.33 12.31 33.81
CA ASP A 13 22.54 11.54 33.50
C ASP A 13 22.71 10.36 34.44
N ALA A 14 22.42 10.53 35.73
CA ALA A 14 22.42 9.45 36.72
C ALA A 14 21.42 8.35 36.32
N SER A 15 20.16 8.69 36.02
CA SER A 15 19.16 7.71 35.61
C SER A 15 19.56 6.97 34.35
N SER A 16 20.23 7.63 33.41
CA SER A 16 20.73 7.03 32.15
C SER A 16 21.89 6.05 32.43
N LYS A 17 22.76 6.32 33.38
CA LYS A 17 23.83 5.40 33.82
C LYS A 17 23.26 4.21 34.57
N PHE A 18 22.38 4.42 35.52
CA PHE A 18 21.71 3.34 36.27
C PHE A 18 20.84 2.44 35.39
N GLU A 19 20.21 3.01 34.35
CA GLU A 19 19.42 2.25 33.39
C GLU A 19 20.24 1.20 32.62
N LYS A 20 21.50 1.56 32.29
CA LYS A 20 22.45 0.65 31.60
C LYS A 20 23.12 -0.36 32.53
N GLY A 21 23.02 -0.15 33.83
CA GLY A 21 23.69 -0.94 34.86
C GLY A 21 25.04 -0.36 35.24
N LEU A 22 25.28 -0.35 36.54
CA LEU A 22 26.57 -0.03 37.13
C LEU A 22 27.06 -1.24 37.91
N ASP A 23 28.37 -1.36 38.06
CA ASP A 23 28.95 -2.44 38.90
C ASP A 23 28.82 -2.06 40.39
N PRO A 24 28.05 -2.81 41.19
CA PRO A 24 27.95 -2.55 42.60
C PRO A 24 29.29 -2.74 43.36
N ASN A 25 30.20 -3.53 42.83
CA ASN A 25 31.53 -3.76 43.44
C ASN A 25 32.41 -2.49 43.40
N LEU A 26 32.15 -1.54 42.51
CA LEU A 26 32.87 -0.28 42.41
C LEU A 26 32.40 0.77 43.41
N ALA A 27 31.32 0.54 44.15
CA ALA A 27 30.76 1.53 45.06
C ALA A 27 31.72 1.99 46.15
N LEU A 28 32.40 1.07 46.80
CA LEU A 28 33.39 1.38 47.85
C LEU A 28 34.62 2.13 47.30
N GLU A 29 35.13 1.73 46.16
CA GLU A 29 36.24 2.41 45.47
C GLU A 29 35.86 3.85 45.09
N ALA A 30 34.69 4.02 44.52
CA ALA A 30 34.19 5.35 44.15
C ALA A 30 34.02 6.27 45.35
N VAL A 31 33.49 5.76 46.47
CA VAL A 31 33.36 6.52 47.72
C VAL A 31 34.73 6.90 48.27
N ASN A 32 35.67 5.96 48.35
CA ASN A 32 37.04 6.21 48.79
C ASN A 32 37.72 7.29 47.92
N ARG A 33 37.53 7.27 46.63
CA ARG A 33 38.04 8.32 45.73
C ARG A 33 37.40 9.68 45.99
N ALA A 34 36.07 9.72 46.22
CA ALA A 34 35.35 10.94 46.54
C ALA A 34 35.88 11.53 47.86
N VAL A 35 36.05 10.72 48.90
CA VAL A 35 36.61 11.13 50.19
C VAL A 35 38.02 11.66 50.02
N GLN A 36 38.91 10.98 49.29
CA GLN A 36 40.25 11.46 48.98
C GLN A 36 40.25 12.85 48.30
N LEU A 37 39.28 13.08 47.40
CA LEU A 37 39.16 14.41 46.74
C LEU A 37 38.69 15.50 47.71
N VAL A 38 37.82 15.18 48.68
CA VAL A 38 37.39 16.12 49.72
C VAL A 38 38.56 16.56 50.55
N GLU A 39 39.44 15.61 50.97
CA GLU A 39 40.66 15.91 51.71
C GLU A 39 41.65 16.72 50.86
N LEU A 40 41.91 16.26 49.62
CA LEU A 40 42.86 16.93 48.70
C LEU A 40 42.49 18.39 48.40
N LEU A 41 41.20 18.65 48.29
CA LEU A 41 40.68 19.99 47.99
C LEU A 41 40.40 20.85 49.23
N GLU A 42 40.72 20.32 50.44
CA GLU A 42 40.46 20.97 51.75
C GLU A 42 38.95 21.39 51.88
N ALA A 43 38.06 20.60 51.26
CA ALA A 43 36.62 20.91 51.19
C ALA A 43 35.83 20.42 52.41
N GLY A 44 36.46 19.66 53.32
CA GLY A 44 35.87 19.14 54.53
C GLY A 44 36.79 18.17 55.28
N GLU A 45 36.33 17.72 56.46
CA GLU A 45 37.03 16.68 57.26
C GLU A 45 36.30 15.35 57.08
N VAL A 46 37.04 14.26 56.92
CA VAL A 46 36.49 12.91 56.78
C VAL A 46 36.28 12.28 58.13
N VAL A 47 35.06 11.87 58.42
CA VAL A 47 34.72 11.08 59.62
C VAL A 47 35.00 9.62 59.35
N PRO A 48 35.84 8.94 60.19
CA PRO A 48 36.18 7.55 59.95
C PRO A 48 34.99 6.61 60.21
N GLY A 49 34.97 5.52 59.44
CA GLY A 49 33.98 4.45 59.50
C GLY A 49 33.24 4.25 58.18
N VAL A 50 32.94 3.00 57.89
CA VAL A 50 32.22 2.60 56.67
C VAL A 50 31.07 1.69 57.06
N VAL A 51 29.87 1.98 56.57
CA VAL A 51 28.75 1.05 56.60
C VAL A 51 28.51 0.57 55.17
N ASP A 52 28.73 -0.70 54.91
CA ASP A 52 28.52 -1.34 53.61
C ASP A 52 27.55 -2.48 53.70
N GLU A 53 26.39 -2.33 53.10
CA GLU A 53 25.33 -3.36 53.03
C GLU A 53 25.21 -3.84 51.60
N TYR A 54 25.85 -4.97 51.28
CA TYR A 54 25.85 -5.56 49.95
C TYR A 54 25.45 -7.07 50.02
N PRO A 55 24.16 -7.37 50.25
CA PRO A 55 23.70 -8.73 50.53
C PRO A 55 23.84 -9.70 49.34
N ASN A 56 23.71 -9.22 48.11
CA ASN A 56 23.75 -10.03 46.88
C ASN A 56 24.99 -9.66 46.07
N LYS A 57 26.19 -10.07 46.51
CA LYS A 57 27.43 -9.79 45.83
C LYS A 57 27.44 -10.40 44.43
N ARG A 58 27.84 -9.59 43.44
CA ARG A 58 28.14 -10.07 42.10
C ARG A 58 29.53 -10.62 42.03
N GLU A 59 29.66 -11.83 41.50
CA GLU A 59 30.92 -12.46 41.22
C GLU A 59 31.27 -12.42 39.74
N PRO A 60 32.54 -12.36 39.36
CA PRO A 60 32.98 -12.54 37.99
C PRO A 60 32.46 -13.87 37.43
N TRP A 61 32.16 -13.89 36.14
CA TRP A 61 31.73 -15.13 35.45
C TRP A 61 32.70 -15.52 34.36
N GLN A 62 32.50 -16.71 33.78
CA GLN A 62 33.37 -17.25 32.78
C GLN A 62 32.64 -17.45 31.45
N LEU A 63 33.31 -17.09 30.35
CA LEU A 63 32.86 -17.37 28.99
C LEU A 63 33.93 -18.20 28.28
N SER A 64 33.52 -19.25 27.59
CA SER A 64 34.39 -19.95 26.66
C SER A 64 34.46 -19.19 25.33
N TYR A 65 35.62 -19.24 24.68
CA TYR A 65 35.80 -18.69 23.35
C TYR A 65 36.51 -19.69 22.43
N ASN A 66 36.26 -19.54 21.12
CA ASN A 66 36.92 -20.36 20.10
C ASN A 66 37.59 -19.43 19.09
N PRO A 67 38.94 -19.37 19.07
CA PRO A 67 39.68 -18.50 18.15
C PRO A 67 39.34 -18.71 16.67
N ALA A 68 39.16 -19.97 16.27
CA ALA A 68 38.81 -20.30 14.89
C ALA A 68 37.40 -19.80 14.52
N TRP A 69 36.44 -19.91 15.45
CA TRP A 69 35.09 -19.38 15.26
C TRP A 69 35.11 -17.86 15.19
N ILE A 70 35.88 -17.19 16.06
CA ILE A 70 36.01 -15.73 16.08
C ILE A 70 36.55 -15.23 14.72
N ASN A 71 37.62 -15.83 14.24
CA ASN A 71 38.20 -15.49 12.94
C ASN A 71 37.23 -15.72 11.80
N LYS A 72 36.47 -16.83 11.81
CA LYS A 72 35.44 -17.11 10.82
C LYS A 72 34.31 -16.09 10.90
N PHE A 73 33.89 -15.73 12.11
CA PHE A 73 32.79 -14.77 12.34
C PHE A 73 33.16 -13.35 11.88
N LEU A 74 34.41 -12.92 12.16
CA LEU A 74 34.92 -11.61 11.80
C LEU A 74 35.47 -11.53 10.36
N GLY A 75 35.71 -12.65 9.72
CA GLY A 75 36.40 -12.68 8.41
C GLY A 75 37.86 -12.30 8.50
N THR A 76 38.56 -12.71 9.59
CA THR A 76 39.95 -12.33 9.90
C THR A 76 40.84 -13.55 10.06
N SER A 77 42.13 -13.31 10.26
CA SER A 77 43.14 -14.33 10.57
C SER A 77 44.04 -13.86 11.73
N ILE A 78 43.41 -13.38 12.81
CA ILE A 78 44.07 -12.86 14.01
C ILE A 78 44.63 -14.07 14.79
N SER A 79 45.88 -13.96 15.25
CA SER A 79 46.49 -15.05 16.06
C SER A 79 45.87 -15.12 17.45
N GLU A 80 45.92 -16.28 18.05
CA GLU A 80 45.39 -16.49 19.39
C GLU A 80 46.10 -15.62 20.42
N GLU A 81 47.44 -15.47 20.31
CA GLU A 81 48.22 -14.60 21.16
C GLU A 81 47.81 -13.11 21.03
N GLU A 82 47.41 -12.69 19.86
CA GLU A 82 46.91 -11.32 19.65
C GLU A 82 45.52 -11.13 20.28
N MET A 83 44.63 -12.12 20.17
CA MET A 83 43.35 -12.12 20.85
C MET A 83 43.51 -12.06 22.38
N GLN A 84 44.43 -12.86 22.95
CA GLN A 84 44.72 -12.85 24.38
C GLN A 84 45.21 -11.47 24.83
N LYS A 85 46.14 -10.85 24.11
CA LYS A 85 46.62 -9.49 24.40
C LYS A 85 45.51 -8.43 24.34
N ILE A 86 44.53 -8.61 23.46
CA ILE A 86 43.39 -7.73 23.41
C ILE A 86 42.51 -7.90 24.65
N PHE A 87 42.22 -9.12 25.04
CA PHE A 87 41.45 -9.40 26.25
C PHE A 87 42.14 -8.85 27.50
N GLU A 88 43.46 -9.05 27.64
CA GLU A 88 44.25 -8.51 28.76
C GLU A 88 44.20 -6.98 28.82
N LYS A 89 44.22 -6.28 27.67
CA LYS A 89 44.13 -4.81 27.61
C LYS A 89 42.80 -4.25 28.16
N ILE A 90 41.77 -5.05 28.14
CA ILE A 90 40.43 -4.68 28.66
C ILE A 90 40.15 -5.38 30.01
N GLU A 91 41.20 -5.79 30.69
CA GLU A 91 41.18 -6.36 32.04
C GLU A 91 40.43 -7.71 32.14
N LEU A 92 40.32 -8.46 31.05
CA LEU A 92 39.79 -9.81 31.07
C LEU A 92 40.93 -10.80 31.38
N LYS A 93 40.70 -11.70 32.34
CA LYS A 93 41.67 -12.76 32.66
C LYS A 93 41.45 -13.94 31.72
N VAL A 94 42.50 -14.37 31.02
CA VAL A 94 42.42 -15.43 30.00
C VAL A 94 43.09 -16.70 30.53
N ASP A 95 42.42 -17.83 30.39
CA ASP A 95 43.01 -19.18 30.46
C ASP A 95 43.20 -19.68 29.01
N PRO A 96 44.42 -19.60 28.46
CA PRO A 96 44.65 -19.97 27.06
C PRO A 96 44.58 -21.47 26.82
N VAL A 97 44.78 -22.30 27.85
CA VAL A 97 44.75 -23.76 27.72
C VAL A 97 43.33 -24.28 27.55
N ASN A 98 42.39 -23.71 28.31
CA ASN A 98 41.00 -24.12 28.30
C ASN A 98 40.12 -23.19 27.43
N HIS A 99 40.71 -22.16 26.82
CA HIS A 99 39.96 -21.11 26.05
C HIS A 99 38.81 -20.49 26.86
N ILE A 100 39.10 -20.11 28.10
CA ILE A 100 38.16 -19.49 29.01
C ILE A 100 38.60 -18.05 29.31
N VAL A 101 37.64 -17.12 29.26
CA VAL A 101 37.83 -15.74 29.67
C VAL A 101 36.99 -15.47 30.92
N THR A 102 37.64 -14.99 31.98
CA THR A 102 36.92 -14.52 33.19
C THR A 102 36.53 -13.06 33.01
N ILE A 103 35.23 -12.81 33.06
CA ILE A 103 34.63 -11.51 32.86
C ILE A 103 34.47 -10.79 34.19
N PRO A 104 35.05 -9.60 34.36
CA PRO A 104 34.90 -8.81 35.57
C PRO A 104 33.48 -8.23 35.65
N THR A 105 33.03 -7.95 36.86
CA THR A 105 31.68 -7.52 37.16
C THR A 105 31.30 -6.15 36.57
N PHE A 106 32.27 -5.34 36.18
CA PHE A 106 32.08 -4.05 35.52
C PHE A 106 31.82 -4.16 33.99
N ARG A 107 31.90 -5.38 33.41
CA ARG A 107 31.59 -5.67 32.01
C ARG A 107 30.30 -6.52 31.89
N PRO A 108 29.13 -5.98 32.33
CA PRO A 108 27.88 -6.72 32.28
C PRO A 108 27.38 -6.96 30.84
N ASP A 109 28.00 -6.35 29.87
CA ASP A 109 27.74 -6.45 28.44
C ASP A 109 28.32 -7.70 27.77
N LEU A 110 29.31 -8.35 28.39
CA LEU A 110 29.97 -9.54 27.85
C LEU A 110 29.25 -10.81 28.31
N GLU A 111 28.21 -11.22 27.60
CA GLU A 111 27.38 -12.38 27.96
C GLU A 111 27.62 -13.60 27.06
N ALA A 112 28.18 -13.40 25.86
CA ALA A 112 28.36 -14.43 24.84
C ALA A 112 29.69 -14.32 24.11
N GLN A 113 30.06 -15.39 23.40
CA GLN A 113 31.27 -15.41 22.55
C GLN A 113 31.26 -14.34 21.47
N ALA A 114 30.08 -13.94 20.99
CA ALA A 114 29.95 -12.85 20.01
C ALA A 114 30.40 -11.50 20.57
N ASP A 115 30.16 -11.25 21.87
CA ASP A 115 30.59 -10.03 22.54
C ASP A 115 32.11 -10.00 22.68
N LEU A 116 32.76 -11.16 22.94
CA LEU A 116 34.20 -11.28 22.91
C LEU A 116 34.78 -11.04 21.51
N ALA A 117 34.09 -11.51 20.46
CA ALA A 117 34.51 -11.24 19.10
C ALA A 117 34.39 -9.74 18.74
N GLU A 118 33.36 -9.04 19.26
CA GLU A 118 33.22 -7.58 19.10
C GLU A 118 34.41 -6.84 19.71
N GLU A 119 34.83 -7.19 20.93
CA GLU A 119 36.01 -6.59 21.56
C GLU A 119 37.28 -6.80 20.73
N ILE A 120 37.49 -8.00 20.21
CA ILE A 120 38.61 -8.28 19.33
C ILE A 120 38.54 -7.41 18.07
N ALA A 121 37.39 -7.35 17.41
CA ALA A 121 37.22 -6.55 16.21
C ALA A 121 37.46 -5.05 16.46
N ARG A 122 36.96 -4.54 17.59
CA ARG A 122 37.13 -3.14 17.99
C ARG A 122 38.62 -2.76 18.18
N PHE A 123 39.41 -3.60 18.85
CA PHE A 123 40.84 -3.33 19.06
C PHE A 123 41.70 -3.67 17.84
N TYR A 124 41.34 -4.71 17.07
CA TYR A 124 41.96 -5.00 15.79
C TYR A 124 41.75 -3.84 14.80
N GLY A 125 40.56 -3.27 14.80
CA GLY A 125 40.14 -2.15 13.97
C GLY A 125 39.26 -2.58 12.81
N TYR A 126 38.00 -2.15 12.80
CA TYR A 126 37.05 -2.47 11.75
C TYR A 126 37.53 -2.10 10.34
N ASN A 127 38.32 -1.03 10.22
CA ASN A 127 38.86 -0.60 8.92
C ASN A 127 39.89 -1.59 8.33
N LYS A 128 40.40 -2.55 9.11
CA LYS A 128 41.30 -3.59 8.65
C LYS A 128 40.60 -4.86 8.20
N ILE A 129 39.29 -4.95 8.49
CA ILE A 129 38.45 -6.08 8.05
C ILE A 129 38.06 -5.82 6.62
N GLU A 130 38.47 -6.68 5.71
CA GLU A 130 38.21 -6.54 4.30
C GLU A 130 36.71 -6.76 3.99
N ALA A 131 36.16 -5.92 3.12
CA ALA A 131 34.82 -6.15 2.59
C ALA A 131 34.84 -7.34 1.63
N THR A 132 34.03 -8.34 1.91
CA THR A 132 33.89 -9.54 1.07
C THR A 132 32.52 -9.59 0.41
N LEU A 133 32.44 -10.22 -0.77
CA LEU A 133 31.15 -10.52 -1.38
C LEU A 133 30.41 -11.58 -0.57
N ALA A 134 29.12 -11.39 -0.41
CA ALA A 134 28.26 -12.40 0.20
C ALA A 134 28.35 -13.71 -0.60
N SER A 135 28.63 -14.81 0.10
CA SER A 135 28.66 -16.15 -0.50
C SER A 135 27.50 -16.98 0.06
N GLY A 136 26.84 -17.73 -0.81
CA GLY A 136 25.74 -18.60 -0.43
C GLY A 136 25.24 -19.40 -1.62
N THR A 137 24.43 -20.40 -1.36
CA THR A 137 23.75 -21.12 -2.44
C THR A 137 22.73 -20.19 -3.09
N PRO A 138 22.84 -19.92 -4.41
CA PRO A 138 21.89 -19.08 -5.08
C PRO A 138 20.50 -19.72 -5.03
N THR A 139 19.50 -18.92 -4.69
CA THR A 139 18.10 -19.32 -4.76
C THR A 139 17.44 -18.67 -5.96
N VAL A 140 16.53 -19.40 -6.64
CA VAL A 140 15.75 -18.83 -7.73
C VAL A 140 14.68 -17.93 -7.12
N GLY A 141 14.95 -16.63 -7.14
CA GLY A 141 13.94 -15.64 -6.76
C GLY A 141 12.85 -15.55 -7.84
N LYS A 142 11.58 -15.62 -7.42
CA LYS A 142 10.43 -15.38 -8.30
C LYS A 142 9.34 -14.63 -7.57
N ARG A 143 8.56 -13.85 -8.32
CA ARG A 143 7.35 -13.21 -7.78
C ARG A 143 6.26 -14.25 -7.55
N THR A 144 5.47 -14.08 -6.51
CA THR A 144 4.19 -14.79 -6.36
C THR A 144 3.21 -14.31 -7.44
N TYR A 145 2.11 -15.05 -7.64
CA TYR A 145 1.06 -14.61 -8.56
C TYR A 145 0.54 -13.21 -8.22
N ALA A 146 0.20 -12.97 -6.95
CA ALA A 146 -0.28 -11.67 -6.47
C ALA A 146 0.75 -10.54 -6.73
N GLN A 147 2.03 -10.78 -6.47
CA GLN A 147 3.09 -9.80 -6.78
C GLN A 147 3.23 -9.54 -8.28
N SER A 148 3.04 -10.57 -9.11
CA SER A 148 3.12 -10.44 -10.56
C SER A 148 1.94 -9.63 -11.12
N ILE A 149 0.72 -9.87 -10.62
CA ILE A 149 -0.47 -9.09 -10.99
C ILE A 149 -0.33 -7.65 -10.50
N THR A 150 0.09 -7.44 -9.25
CA THR A 150 0.30 -6.08 -8.72
C THR A 150 1.33 -5.29 -9.52
N ALA A 151 2.43 -5.92 -9.94
CA ALA A 151 3.43 -5.27 -10.79
C ALA A 151 2.82 -4.91 -12.15
N LEU A 152 2.08 -5.84 -12.78
CA LEU A 152 1.41 -5.59 -14.05
C LEU A 152 0.39 -4.45 -13.97
N VAL A 153 -0.37 -4.38 -12.88
CA VAL A 153 -1.30 -3.27 -12.61
C VAL A 153 -0.56 -1.94 -12.58
N LYS A 154 0.52 -1.86 -11.79
CA LYS A 154 1.36 -0.64 -11.71
C LYS A 154 1.94 -0.24 -13.07
N ASP A 155 2.56 -1.18 -13.77
CA ASP A 155 3.15 -0.95 -15.09
C ASP A 155 2.09 -0.46 -16.10
N THR A 156 0.88 -1.04 -16.06
CA THR A 156 -0.23 -0.63 -16.92
C THR A 156 -0.70 0.79 -16.60
N VAL A 157 -0.86 1.14 -15.33
CA VAL A 157 -1.29 2.48 -14.92
C VAL A 157 -0.23 3.54 -15.26
N ILE A 158 1.05 3.22 -15.07
CA ILE A 158 2.17 4.08 -15.49
C ILE A 158 2.16 4.29 -17.01
N ALA A 159 1.95 3.23 -17.79
CA ALA A 159 1.88 3.31 -19.26
C ALA A 159 0.71 4.18 -19.75
N ASN A 160 -0.34 4.35 -18.94
CA ASN A 160 -1.45 5.27 -19.19
C ASN A 160 -1.19 6.72 -18.69
N GLY A 161 0.02 7.02 -18.24
CA GLY A 161 0.46 8.38 -17.92
C GLY A 161 0.28 8.83 -16.48
N LEU A 162 -0.07 7.93 -15.55
CA LEU A 162 -0.15 8.28 -14.14
C LEU A 162 1.18 8.05 -13.43
N CYS A 163 1.48 8.88 -12.45
CA CYS A 163 2.66 8.74 -11.59
C CYS A 163 2.31 8.01 -10.29
N GLU A 164 3.17 7.09 -9.86
CA GLU A 164 3.00 6.42 -8.57
C GLU A 164 3.27 7.41 -7.41
N ALA A 165 2.34 7.45 -6.46
CA ALA A 165 2.47 8.17 -5.21
C ALA A 165 2.59 7.17 -4.05
N MET A 166 3.24 7.61 -2.96
CA MET A 166 3.29 6.88 -1.70
C MET A 166 2.85 7.82 -0.59
N THR A 167 1.72 7.51 0.03
CA THR A 167 1.12 8.32 1.09
C THR A 167 1.14 7.58 2.42
N TYR A 168 0.97 8.33 3.52
CA TYR A 168 0.95 7.74 4.85
C TYR A 168 -0.30 6.87 5.04
N SER A 169 -0.12 5.76 5.77
CA SER A 169 -1.23 4.92 6.26
C SER A 169 -1.91 5.49 7.51
N PHE A 170 -1.37 6.57 8.06
CA PHE A 170 -1.88 7.27 9.23
C PHE A 170 -2.60 8.53 8.81
N GLU A 171 -3.73 8.80 9.44
CA GLU A 171 -4.59 9.92 9.10
C GLU A 171 -5.16 10.60 10.36
N SER A 172 -5.74 11.79 10.17
CA SER A 172 -6.56 12.46 11.18
C SER A 172 -7.99 11.92 11.14
N PRO A 173 -8.68 11.76 12.27
CA PRO A 173 -10.11 11.46 12.29
C PRO A 173 -10.98 12.47 11.52
N LYS A 174 -10.50 13.70 11.32
CA LYS A 174 -11.16 14.75 10.53
C LYS A 174 -11.31 14.40 9.05
N VAL A 175 -10.58 13.39 8.56
CA VAL A 175 -10.65 12.91 7.18
C VAL A 175 -12.08 12.48 6.80
N PHE A 176 -12.80 11.87 7.73
CA PHE A 176 -14.15 11.37 7.46
C PHE A 176 -15.14 12.50 7.15
N ASP A 177 -15.08 13.60 7.89
CA ASP A 177 -15.90 14.78 7.63
C ASP A 177 -15.50 15.48 6.33
N LYS A 178 -14.18 15.56 6.08
CA LYS A 178 -13.62 16.12 4.86
C LYS A 178 -14.08 15.38 3.61
N LEU A 179 -14.24 14.06 3.72
CA LEU A 179 -14.72 13.15 2.67
C LEU A 179 -16.24 12.99 2.64
N LEU A 180 -16.99 13.67 3.51
CA LEU A 180 -18.46 13.56 3.64
C LEU A 180 -18.91 12.14 4.03
N ILE A 181 -18.08 11.36 4.70
CA ILE A 181 -18.44 10.01 5.16
C ILE A 181 -19.47 10.15 6.30
N PRO A 182 -20.65 9.52 6.21
CA PRO A 182 -21.70 9.60 7.23
C PRO A 182 -21.22 9.23 8.62
N ALA A 183 -21.79 9.85 9.66
CA ALA A 183 -21.37 9.66 11.04
C ALA A 183 -21.56 8.21 11.55
N ASP A 184 -22.52 7.50 10.99
CA ASP A 184 -22.85 6.11 11.28
C ASP A 184 -22.15 5.08 10.38
N SER A 185 -21.30 5.54 9.46
CA SER A 185 -20.58 4.66 8.55
C SER A 185 -19.55 3.80 9.28
N ASP A 186 -19.47 2.53 8.93
CA ASP A 186 -18.44 1.60 9.41
C ASP A 186 -17.02 2.03 9.03
N LEU A 187 -16.85 2.83 7.98
CA LEU A 187 -15.56 3.40 7.60
C LEU A 187 -14.97 4.32 8.68
N ARG A 188 -15.79 4.85 9.60
CA ARG A 188 -15.33 5.65 10.73
C ARG A 188 -14.79 4.82 11.91
N LYS A 189 -14.99 3.51 11.88
CA LYS A 189 -14.43 2.59 12.88
C LYS A 189 -12.95 2.34 12.60
N ALA A 190 -12.13 3.37 12.80
CA ALA A 190 -10.69 3.30 12.55
C ALA A 190 -9.93 2.87 13.79
N ILE A 191 -8.78 2.22 13.57
CA ILE A 191 -7.83 1.83 14.61
C ILE A 191 -7.11 3.08 15.11
N VAL A 192 -7.17 3.33 16.42
CA VAL A 192 -6.48 4.45 17.06
C VAL A 192 -5.05 4.04 17.42
N ILE A 193 -4.08 4.89 17.08
CA ILE A 193 -2.66 4.66 17.38
C ILE A 193 -2.37 5.10 18.81
N SER A 194 -1.74 4.23 19.61
CA SER A 194 -1.48 4.48 21.04
C SER A 194 -0.47 5.59 21.31
N ASN A 195 0.45 5.83 20.37
CA ASN A 195 1.52 6.84 20.49
C ASN A 195 1.68 7.63 19.18
N PRO A 196 0.65 8.37 18.74
CA PRO A 196 0.66 9.07 17.46
C PRO A 196 1.68 10.22 17.45
N LEU A 197 2.18 10.57 16.26
CA LEU A 197 3.03 11.75 16.07
C LEU A 197 2.27 13.07 16.23
N GLY A 198 0.95 13.02 16.34
CA GLY A 198 0.03 14.14 16.48
C GLY A 198 -1.36 13.72 16.02
N GLU A 199 -2.35 14.62 16.15
CA GLU A 199 -3.73 14.35 15.74
C GLU A 199 -3.83 13.96 14.26
N ASP A 200 -3.02 14.57 13.40
CA ASP A 200 -3.03 14.32 11.96
C ASP A 200 -2.56 12.91 11.57
N PHE A 201 -1.99 12.14 12.50
CA PHE A 201 -1.48 10.79 12.32
C PHE A 201 -1.97 9.84 13.41
N SER A 202 -3.21 10.04 13.88
CA SER A 202 -3.71 9.36 15.09
C SER A 202 -4.54 8.12 14.83
N ILE A 203 -4.95 7.87 13.58
CA ILE A 203 -5.70 6.67 13.18
C ILE A 203 -5.07 5.98 11.97
N MET A 204 -5.32 4.67 11.84
CA MET A 204 -5.03 3.95 10.60
C MET A 204 -6.13 4.23 9.57
N ARG A 205 -5.75 4.46 8.30
CA ARG A 205 -6.71 4.74 7.22
C ARG A 205 -7.63 3.55 6.95
N THR A 206 -8.92 3.84 6.82
CA THR A 206 -9.95 2.90 6.36
C THR A 206 -10.32 3.12 4.90
N VAL A 207 -9.87 4.22 4.32
CA VAL A 207 -10.02 4.58 2.90
C VAL A 207 -8.66 4.97 2.33
N SER A 208 -8.41 4.68 1.05
CA SER A 208 -7.11 4.91 0.41
C SER A 208 -7.00 6.26 -0.32
N PHE A 209 -8.13 6.91 -0.60
CA PHE A 209 -8.15 8.04 -1.53
C PHE A 209 -7.90 9.42 -0.90
N ASN A 210 -7.89 9.55 0.44
CA ASN A 210 -7.51 10.81 1.10
C ASN A 210 -6.08 11.25 0.73
N GLY A 211 -5.13 10.31 0.75
CA GLY A 211 -3.73 10.59 0.40
C GLY A 211 -3.59 11.08 -1.04
N ILE A 212 -4.26 10.44 -1.98
CA ILE A 212 -4.28 10.84 -3.40
C ILE A 212 -4.94 12.22 -3.57
N LEU A 213 -6.10 12.48 -2.95
CA LEU A 213 -6.75 13.79 -3.01
C LEU A 213 -5.88 14.91 -2.40
N THR A 214 -5.18 14.62 -1.29
CA THR A 214 -4.23 15.56 -0.67
C THR A 214 -3.04 15.85 -1.61
N SER A 215 -2.53 14.84 -2.28
CA SER A 215 -1.44 14.99 -3.25
C SER A 215 -1.88 15.76 -4.50
N LEU A 216 -3.10 15.51 -4.99
CA LEU A 216 -3.70 16.31 -6.07
C LEU A 216 -3.90 17.76 -5.66
N ALA A 217 -4.41 18.01 -4.44
CA ALA A 217 -4.55 19.36 -3.89
C ALA A 217 -3.21 20.10 -3.80
N THR A 218 -2.16 19.40 -3.41
CA THR A 218 -0.79 19.96 -3.36
C THR A 218 -0.32 20.39 -4.76
N ASN A 219 -0.54 19.54 -5.77
CA ASN A 219 -0.22 19.85 -7.16
C ASN A 219 -1.05 21.03 -7.68
N TYR A 220 -2.35 21.03 -7.42
CA TYR A 220 -3.25 22.12 -7.81
C TYR A 220 -2.85 23.46 -7.21
N ASN A 221 -2.53 23.49 -5.90
CA ASN A 221 -2.09 24.70 -5.21
C ASN A 221 -0.72 25.20 -5.70
N ARG A 222 0.10 24.31 -6.26
CA ARG A 222 1.36 24.67 -6.95
C ARG A 222 1.16 25.12 -8.39
N ARG A 223 -0.12 25.26 -8.82
CA ARG A 223 -0.52 25.70 -10.15
C ARG A 223 -0.08 24.75 -11.28
N ASN A 224 0.04 23.46 -10.99
CA ASN A 224 0.16 22.46 -12.04
C ASN A 224 -1.18 22.39 -12.76
N GLU A 225 -1.18 22.51 -14.09
CA GLU A 225 -2.40 22.54 -14.90
C GLU A 225 -3.13 21.20 -14.89
N SER A 226 -2.40 20.10 -14.75
CA SER A 226 -2.93 18.74 -14.66
C SER A 226 -2.07 17.88 -13.75
N ALA A 227 -2.66 16.86 -13.15
CA ALA A 227 -1.95 15.81 -12.44
C ALA A 227 -2.74 14.49 -12.52
N GLY A 228 -2.01 13.39 -12.74
CA GLY A 228 -2.53 12.03 -12.66
C GLY A 228 -1.65 11.21 -11.72
N LEU A 229 -2.22 10.74 -10.62
CA LEU A 229 -1.51 10.00 -9.57
C LEU A 229 -2.20 8.68 -9.29
N PHE A 230 -1.44 7.68 -8.88
CA PHE A 230 -1.98 6.43 -8.36
C PHE A 230 -1.17 5.89 -7.18
N GLU A 231 -1.80 5.06 -6.37
CA GLU A 231 -1.14 4.34 -5.27
C GLU A 231 -1.73 2.93 -5.17
N VAL A 232 -0.88 1.93 -4.96
CA VAL A 232 -1.31 0.61 -4.52
C VAL A 232 -0.90 0.47 -3.06
N ALA A 233 -1.85 0.60 -2.16
CA ALA A 233 -1.59 0.63 -0.74
C ALA A 233 -2.71 -0.01 0.08
N LYS A 234 -2.44 -0.35 1.34
CA LYS A 234 -3.40 -1.02 2.19
C LYS A 234 -4.33 -0.05 2.91
N VAL A 235 -5.58 -0.44 3.08
CA VAL A 235 -6.50 0.08 4.07
C VAL A 235 -6.65 -0.94 5.21
N TYR A 236 -7.02 -0.49 6.40
CA TYR A 236 -7.00 -1.29 7.61
C TYR A 236 -8.39 -1.33 8.22
N ILE A 237 -9.09 -2.44 8.02
CA ILE A 237 -10.46 -2.62 8.48
C ILE A 237 -10.46 -3.48 9.75
N PRO A 238 -10.76 -2.92 10.93
CA PRO A 238 -10.83 -3.68 12.15
C PRO A 238 -12.03 -4.63 12.14
N LYS A 239 -11.85 -5.87 12.58
CA LYS A 239 -12.95 -6.82 12.76
C LYS A 239 -13.77 -6.48 14.02
N ALA A 240 -13.12 -5.94 15.05
CA ALA A 240 -13.72 -5.45 16.27
C ALA A 240 -12.86 -4.33 16.87
N LEU A 241 -13.49 -3.45 17.66
CA LEU A 241 -12.81 -2.44 18.48
C LEU A 241 -13.27 -2.55 19.94
N PRO A 242 -12.33 -2.56 20.91
CA PRO A 242 -10.88 -2.54 20.76
C PRO A 242 -10.34 -3.78 20.05
N LEU A 243 -9.16 -3.66 19.40
CA LEU A 243 -8.56 -4.76 18.65
C LEU A 243 -8.26 -5.96 19.58
N THR A 244 -8.73 -7.15 19.19
CA THR A 244 -8.38 -8.45 19.79
C THR A 244 -7.55 -9.33 18.85
N GLU A 245 -7.54 -8.98 17.56
CA GLU A 245 -6.78 -9.63 16.51
C GLU A 245 -6.33 -8.61 15.45
N LEU A 246 -5.46 -9.01 14.53
CA LEU A 246 -5.00 -8.13 13.44
C LEU A 246 -6.19 -7.74 12.53
N PRO A 247 -6.21 -6.48 12.04
CA PRO A 247 -7.24 -6.03 11.10
C PRO A 247 -7.12 -6.75 9.75
N HIS A 248 -8.16 -6.66 8.96
CA HIS A 248 -8.06 -7.00 7.54
C HIS A 248 -7.32 -5.86 6.80
N GLU A 249 -6.18 -6.19 6.22
CA GLU A 249 -5.32 -5.28 5.48
C GLU A 249 -5.57 -5.45 3.99
N ILE A 250 -6.49 -4.67 3.42
CA ILE A 250 -6.92 -4.79 2.04
C ILE A 250 -6.02 -3.94 1.13
N PRO A 251 -5.20 -4.55 0.25
CA PRO A 251 -4.49 -3.80 -0.76
C PRO A 251 -5.48 -3.18 -1.75
N THR A 252 -5.34 -1.89 -2.00
CA THR A 252 -6.27 -1.09 -2.80
C THR A 252 -5.51 -0.28 -3.82
N LEU A 253 -5.91 -0.36 -5.09
CA LEU A 253 -5.47 0.58 -6.13
C LEU A 253 -6.35 1.82 -6.07
N THR A 254 -5.74 2.96 -5.88
CA THR A 254 -6.40 4.27 -5.98
C THR A 254 -5.75 5.08 -7.09
N MET A 255 -6.55 5.55 -8.04
CA MET A 255 -6.12 6.47 -9.09
C MET A 255 -6.87 7.78 -8.93
N GLY A 256 -6.20 8.91 -9.12
CA GLY A 256 -6.82 10.24 -9.07
C GLY A 256 -6.20 11.18 -10.09
N MET A 257 -7.02 12.02 -10.72
CA MET A 257 -6.57 12.94 -11.76
C MET A 257 -7.42 14.20 -11.84
N TYR A 258 -6.81 15.28 -12.34
CA TYR A 258 -7.50 16.51 -12.73
C TYR A 258 -6.77 17.18 -13.92
N GLY A 259 -7.41 18.15 -14.55
CA GLY A 259 -6.86 18.94 -15.68
C GLY A 259 -7.58 18.64 -16.98
N ASN A 260 -6.84 18.46 -18.08
CA ASN A 260 -7.39 18.13 -19.40
C ASN A 260 -7.79 16.66 -19.52
N MET A 261 -8.46 16.13 -18.50
CA MET A 261 -8.91 14.74 -18.40
C MET A 261 -10.35 14.72 -17.91
N ASP A 262 -11.11 13.71 -18.32
CA ASP A 262 -12.51 13.57 -17.96
C ASP A 262 -12.86 12.17 -17.41
N PHE A 263 -14.14 11.91 -17.23
CA PHE A 263 -14.65 10.61 -16.80
C PHE A 263 -14.24 9.47 -17.74
N TYR A 264 -14.25 9.75 -19.05
CA TYR A 264 -13.97 8.72 -20.05
C TYR A 264 -12.48 8.40 -20.14
N ASP A 265 -11.60 9.37 -19.87
CA ASP A 265 -10.17 9.12 -19.76
C ASP A 265 -9.89 8.14 -18.61
N LEU A 266 -10.43 8.42 -17.40
CA LEU A 266 -10.28 7.52 -16.26
C LEU A 266 -10.90 6.15 -16.53
N LYS A 267 -12.10 6.11 -17.12
CA LYS A 267 -12.78 4.87 -17.49
C LYS A 267 -11.95 4.08 -18.51
N GLY A 268 -11.36 4.75 -19.49
CA GLY A 268 -10.48 4.13 -20.48
C GLY A 268 -9.24 3.47 -19.85
N ILE A 269 -8.65 4.12 -18.83
CA ILE A 269 -7.54 3.51 -18.06
C ILE A 269 -8.00 2.24 -17.34
N VAL A 270 -9.17 2.28 -16.70
CA VAL A 270 -9.72 1.09 -16.02
C VAL A 270 -10.08 0.00 -17.04
N GLU A 271 -10.67 0.34 -18.19
CA GLU A 271 -10.95 -0.62 -19.27
C GLU A 271 -9.68 -1.26 -19.82
N HIS A 272 -8.62 -0.46 -20.04
CA HIS A 272 -7.33 -0.98 -20.46
C HIS A 272 -6.74 -1.91 -19.40
N LEU A 273 -6.86 -1.56 -18.12
CA LEU A 273 -6.44 -2.44 -17.02
C LEU A 273 -7.21 -3.76 -17.03
N MET A 274 -8.54 -3.73 -17.19
CA MET A 274 -9.37 -4.94 -17.33
C MET A 274 -8.95 -5.77 -18.54
N HIS A 275 -8.56 -5.13 -19.65
CA HIS A 275 -8.07 -5.82 -20.84
C HIS A 275 -6.75 -6.55 -20.58
N VAL A 276 -5.77 -5.86 -20.02
CA VAL A 276 -4.44 -6.44 -19.72
C VAL A 276 -4.52 -7.58 -18.71
N LEU A 277 -5.50 -7.52 -17.80
CA LEU A 277 -5.75 -8.56 -16.80
C LEU A 277 -6.70 -9.68 -17.29
N GLY A 278 -7.14 -9.63 -18.57
CA GLY A 278 -8.01 -10.65 -19.16
C GLY A 278 -9.45 -10.63 -18.68
N MET A 279 -9.92 -9.51 -18.12
CA MET A 279 -11.26 -9.36 -17.55
C MET A 279 -12.24 -8.58 -18.43
N SER A 280 -11.85 -8.10 -19.62
CA SER A 280 -12.71 -7.23 -20.46
C SER A 280 -14.09 -7.82 -20.77
N LYS A 281 -14.20 -9.14 -20.94
CA LYS A 281 -15.46 -9.79 -21.30
C LYS A 281 -16.46 -9.92 -20.14
N VAL A 282 -15.98 -9.80 -18.91
CA VAL A 282 -16.72 -9.99 -17.67
C VAL A 282 -16.82 -8.73 -16.82
N ALA A 283 -16.15 -7.65 -17.27
CA ALA A 283 -16.20 -6.34 -16.63
C ALA A 283 -17.43 -5.54 -17.10
N GLU A 284 -18.16 -5.02 -16.14
CA GLU A 284 -19.33 -4.18 -16.37
C GLU A 284 -19.22 -2.89 -15.55
N TYR A 285 -19.86 -1.82 -16.05
CA TYR A 285 -19.90 -0.52 -15.39
C TYR A 285 -21.35 -0.17 -15.11
N VAL A 286 -21.71 -0.08 -13.83
CA VAL A 286 -23.09 0.17 -13.38
C VAL A 286 -23.16 1.50 -12.64
N THR A 287 -24.19 2.29 -12.90
CA THR A 287 -24.38 3.58 -12.23
C THR A 287 -24.34 3.42 -10.71
N GLU A 288 -23.56 4.27 -10.04
CA GLU A 288 -23.41 4.29 -8.59
C GLU A 288 -23.82 5.66 -8.04
N LYS A 289 -24.70 5.70 -7.04
CA LYS A 289 -25.26 6.94 -6.47
C LYS A 289 -25.10 7.02 -4.94
N ALA A 290 -24.67 5.93 -4.31
CA ALA A 290 -24.67 5.82 -2.85
C ALA A 290 -23.40 6.35 -2.19
N LEU A 291 -22.32 6.63 -2.95
CA LEU A 291 -21.04 7.08 -2.43
C LEU A 291 -21.03 8.60 -2.19
N PRO A 292 -21.08 9.08 -0.94
CA PRO A 292 -21.25 10.52 -0.65
C PRO A 292 -20.03 11.38 -1.05
N TRP A 293 -18.86 10.77 -1.22
CA TRP A 293 -17.65 11.44 -1.71
C TRP A 293 -17.53 11.52 -3.22
N MET A 294 -18.45 10.87 -3.96
CA MET A 294 -18.50 10.86 -5.41
C MET A 294 -19.70 11.61 -5.95
N HIS A 295 -19.61 12.07 -7.20
CA HIS A 295 -20.72 12.77 -7.86
C HIS A 295 -21.83 11.78 -8.23
N PRO A 296 -23.07 11.96 -7.76
CA PRO A 296 -24.13 10.95 -7.88
C PRO A 296 -24.59 10.67 -9.33
N GLY A 297 -24.33 11.60 -10.27
CA GLY A 297 -24.69 11.43 -11.68
C GLY A 297 -23.48 11.07 -12.58
N ARG A 298 -22.26 10.92 -12.03
CA ARG A 298 -21.04 10.69 -12.81
C ARG A 298 -20.11 9.69 -12.11
N THR A 299 -20.71 8.64 -11.56
CA THR A 299 -20.00 7.57 -10.87
C THR A 299 -20.52 6.22 -11.31
N ALA A 300 -19.64 5.27 -11.48
CA ALA A 300 -19.95 3.89 -11.81
C ALA A 300 -19.24 2.93 -10.88
N SER A 301 -19.91 1.88 -10.45
CA SER A 301 -19.32 0.67 -9.86
C SER A 301 -18.69 -0.16 -10.97
N VAL A 302 -17.52 -0.74 -10.69
CA VAL A 302 -16.84 -1.71 -11.56
C VAL A 302 -17.20 -3.10 -11.07
N ILE A 303 -17.94 -3.84 -11.90
CA ILE A 303 -18.42 -5.18 -11.59
C ILE A 303 -17.64 -6.19 -12.43
N VAL A 304 -17.15 -7.25 -11.82
CA VAL A 304 -16.49 -8.35 -12.52
C VAL A 304 -17.11 -9.67 -12.03
N ASN A 305 -17.57 -10.50 -12.96
CA ASN A 305 -18.27 -11.75 -12.63
C ASN A 305 -19.45 -11.58 -11.64
N GLY A 306 -20.15 -10.45 -11.73
CA GLY A 306 -21.30 -10.13 -10.85
C GLY A 306 -20.92 -9.58 -9.47
N GLU A 307 -19.61 -9.43 -9.15
CA GLU A 307 -19.14 -8.87 -7.90
C GLU A 307 -18.53 -7.47 -8.11
N SER A 308 -18.84 -6.51 -7.24
CA SER A 308 -18.19 -5.21 -7.25
C SER A 308 -16.74 -5.31 -6.78
N ILE A 309 -15.82 -4.92 -7.66
CA ILE A 309 -14.38 -4.83 -7.36
C ILE A 309 -13.93 -3.41 -7.04
N GLY A 310 -14.82 -2.43 -7.14
CA GLY A 310 -14.54 -1.03 -6.87
C GLY A 310 -15.44 -0.08 -7.63
N TYR A 311 -15.00 1.16 -7.76
CA TYR A 311 -15.75 2.23 -8.42
C TYR A 311 -14.83 3.25 -9.08
N LEU A 312 -15.40 4.04 -9.99
CA LEU A 312 -14.72 5.17 -10.63
C LEU A 312 -15.75 6.32 -10.91
N GLY A 313 -15.25 7.53 -10.97
CA GLY A 313 -16.12 8.67 -11.31
C GLY A 313 -15.55 10.03 -10.96
N GLU A 314 -16.40 11.05 -11.07
CA GLU A 314 -16.09 12.42 -10.64
C GLU A 314 -16.21 12.52 -9.12
N VAL A 315 -15.24 13.16 -8.47
CA VAL A 315 -15.28 13.44 -7.02
C VAL A 315 -16.35 14.48 -6.74
N HIS A 316 -17.09 14.32 -5.64
CA HIS A 316 -18.14 15.24 -5.25
C HIS A 316 -17.60 16.68 -5.09
N PRO A 317 -18.26 17.72 -5.65
CA PRO A 317 -17.77 19.10 -5.59
C PRO A 317 -17.53 19.62 -4.17
N ALA A 318 -18.34 19.22 -3.19
CA ALA A 318 -18.14 19.60 -1.79
C ALA A 318 -16.87 18.97 -1.20
N VAL A 319 -16.52 17.73 -1.59
CA VAL A 319 -15.25 17.11 -1.22
C VAL A 319 -14.09 17.88 -1.83
N LEU A 320 -14.15 18.19 -3.13
CA LEU A 320 -13.09 18.96 -3.79
C LEU A 320 -12.88 20.32 -3.11
N LYS A 321 -13.97 21.00 -2.72
CA LYS A 321 -13.91 22.24 -1.94
C LYS A 321 -13.19 22.04 -0.60
N ASN A 322 -13.46 20.94 0.12
CA ASN A 322 -12.80 20.62 1.39
C ASN A 322 -11.29 20.36 1.23
N TYR A 323 -10.83 19.96 0.03
CA TYR A 323 -9.42 19.81 -0.32
C TYR A 323 -8.80 21.05 -0.97
N GLY A 324 -9.60 22.10 -1.26
CA GLY A 324 -9.12 23.31 -1.92
C GLY A 324 -8.83 23.11 -3.41
N ILE A 325 -9.47 22.12 -4.05
CA ILE A 325 -9.35 21.87 -5.49
C ILE A 325 -10.54 22.58 -6.19
N GLY A 326 -10.24 23.59 -6.98
CA GLY A 326 -11.24 24.43 -7.67
C GLY A 326 -11.64 23.93 -9.06
N THR A 327 -11.21 22.75 -9.46
CA THR A 327 -11.54 22.11 -10.75
C THR A 327 -12.14 20.74 -10.53
N ARG A 328 -12.70 20.15 -11.60
CA ARG A 328 -13.16 18.75 -11.55
C ARG A 328 -11.96 17.83 -11.34
N ALA A 329 -12.15 16.82 -10.52
CA ALA A 329 -11.22 15.73 -10.36
C ALA A 329 -11.95 14.39 -10.39
N TYR A 330 -11.25 13.38 -10.85
CA TYR A 330 -11.77 12.04 -11.07
C TYR A 330 -11.00 11.06 -10.21
N LEU A 331 -11.69 10.04 -9.71
CA LEU A 331 -11.14 9.06 -8.80
C LEU A 331 -11.59 7.65 -9.19
N ALA A 332 -10.68 6.69 -9.16
CA ALA A 332 -11.01 5.27 -9.20
C ALA A 332 -10.38 4.56 -8.01
N VAL A 333 -11.13 3.64 -7.41
CA VAL A 333 -10.69 2.83 -6.27
C VAL A 333 -11.07 1.39 -6.54
N LEU A 334 -10.07 0.50 -6.59
CA LEU A 334 -10.25 -0.92 -6.87
C LEU A 334 -9.64 -1.77 -5.75
N ASP A 335 -10.39 -2.75 -5.28
CA ASP A 335 -9.94 -3.77 -4.34
C ASP A 335 -8.99 -4.76 -5.05
N MET A 336 -7.72 -4.74 -4.66
CA MET A 336 -6.70 -5.55 -5.31
C MET A 336 -6.81 -7.05 -4.97
N GLU A 337 -7.42 -7.43 -3.86
CA GLU A 337 -7.69 -8.85 -3.58
C GLU A 337 -8.65 -9.42 -4.63
N LYS A 338 -9.73 -8.68 -4.90
CA LYS A 338 -10.73 -9.05 -5.91
C LYS A 338 -10.16 -8.97 -7.33
N VAL A 339 -9.37 -7.94 -7.64
CA VAL A 339 -8.66 -7.82 -8.92
C VAL A 339 -7.75 -9.02 -9.16
N ILE A 340 -6.94 -9.39 -8.17
CA ILE A 340 -6.01 -10.53 -8.27
C ILE A 340 -6.76 -11.85 -8.43
N ALA A 341 -7.87 -12.03 -7.69
CA ALA A 341 -8.69 -13.24 -7.74
C ALA A 341 -9.37 -13.45 -9.09
N ASN A 342 -9.75 -12.36 -9.77
CA ASN A 342 -10.46 -12.41 -11.07
C ASN A 342 -9.52 -12.27 -12.27
N ALA A 343 -8.25 -11.92 -12.10
CA ALA A 343 -7.31 -11.78 -13.20
C ALA A 343 -7.09 -13.13 -13.90
N ASN A 344 -7.20 -13.13 -15.23
CA ASN A 344 -6.95 -14.30 -16.06
C ASN A 344 -5.98 -13.93 -17.19
N ARG A 345 -4.77 -14.45 -17.10
CA ARG A 345 -3.72 -14.19 -18.09
C ARG A 345 -3.58 -15.32 -19.13
N ASP A 346 -4.45 -16.30 -19.08
CA ASP A 346 -4.45 -17.40 -20.05
C ASP A 346 -4.99 -16.91 -21.39
N VAL A 347 -4.10 -16.65 -22.31
CA VAL A 347 -4.44 -16.24 -23.67
C VAL A 347 -4.67 -17.48 -24.51
N VAL A 348 -5.93 -17.64 -24.95
CA VAL A 348 -6.31 -18.74 -25.84
C VAL A 348 -6.34 -18.22 -27.27
N TYR A 349 -5.57 -18.87 -28.16
CA TYR A 349 -5.56 -18.53 -29.57
C TYR A 349 -6.94 -18.75 -30.19
N GLN A 350 -7.44 -17.74 -30.90
CA GLN A 350 -8.61 -17.84 -31.76
C GLN A 350 -8.19 -17.62 -33.20
N ALA A 351 -8.58 -18.57 -34.07
CA ALA A 351 -8.29 -18.45 -35.49
C ALA A 351 -8.97 -17.20 -36.10
N LEU A 352 -8.30 -16.55 -37.04
CA LEU A 352 -8.93 -15.46 -37.78
C LEU A 352 -10.20 -15.93 -38.49
N PRO A 353 -11.25 -15.11 -38.50
CA PRO A 353 -12.48 -15.46 -39.21
C PRO A 353 -12.26 -15.71 -40.70
N LYS A 354 -12.79 -16.81 -41.21
CA LYS A 354 -12.69 -17.15 -42.64
C LYS A 354 -13.67 -16.37 -43.53
N PHE A 355 -14.80 -15.92 -42.93
CA PHE A 355 -15.87 -15.24 -43.64
C PHE A 355 -15.98 -13.79 -43.23
N PRO A 356 -16.35 -12.87 -44.14
CA PRO A 356 -16.51 -11.45 -43.82
C PRO A 356 -17.66 -11.23 -42.84
N ALA A 357 -17.57 -10.15 -42.06
CA ALA A 357 -18.66 -9.66 -41.22
C ALA A 357 -19.70 -8.94 -42.06
N LEU A 358 -20.94 -8.96 -41.58
CA LEU A 358 -22.03 -8.13 -42.07
C LEU A 358 -22.39 -7.09 -41.00
N THR A 359 -22.22 -5.81 -41.30
CA THR A 359 -22.45 -4.71 -40.33
C THR A 359 -23.70 -3.93 -40.67
N ARG A 360 -24.47 -3.54 -39.64
CA ARG A 360 -25.64 -2.68 -39.74
C ARG A 360 -25.56 -1.59 -38.69
N ASP A 361 -25.72 -0.36 -39.17
CA ASP A 361 -25.78 0.80 -38.30
C ASP A 361 -27.25 1.16 -38.01
N ILE A 362 -27.54 1.43 -36.74
CA ILE A 362 -28.83 1.92 -36.27
C ILE A 362 -28.61 3.22 -35.47
N ALA A 363 -29.45 4.21 -35.75
CA ALA A 363 -29.52 5.42 -34.96
C ALA A 363 -30.91 5.53 -34.34
N MET A 364 -30.98 5.92 -33.09
CA MET A 364 -32.24 5.99 -32.35
C MET A 364 -32.29 7.18 -31.41
N LEU A 365 -33.47 7.69 -31.17
CA LEU A 365 -33.80 8.63 -30.11
C LEU A 365 -34.23 7.85 -28.88
N VAL A 366 -33.61 8.15 -27.76
CA VAL A 366 -33.95 7.58 -26.45
C VAL A 366 -34.01 8.70 -25.41
N LYS A 367 -34.69 8.49 -24.30
CA LYS A 367 -34.69 9.43 -23.17
C LYS A 367 -33.24 9.60 -22.62
N GLU A 368 -32.96 10.78 -22.08
CA GLU A 368 -31.61 11.08 -21.55
C GLU A 368 -31.15 10.12 -20.45
N ASP A 369 -32.07 9.61 -19.64
CA ASP A 369 -31.80 8.70 -18.53
C ASP A 369 -31.49 7.26 -18.96
N VAL A 370 -31.85 6.86 -20.18
CA VAL A 370 -31.52 5.56 -20.76
C VAL A 370 -30.01 5.44 -20.94
N THR A 371 -29.40 4.44 -20.32
CA THR A 371 -27.96 4.25 -20.39
C THR A 371 -27.54 3.49 -21.66
N VAL A 372 -26.28 3.72 -22.08
CA VAL A 372 -25.67 2.97 -23.19
C VAL A 372 -25.63 1.46 -22.89
N LYS A 373 -25.49 1.09 -21.62
CA LYS A 373 -25.51 -0.32 -21.19
C LYS A 373 -26.88 -0.96 -21.44
N GLU A 374 -27.96 -0.31 -21.06
CA GLU A 374 -29.33 -0.86 -21.30
C GLU A 374 -29.59 -1.11 -22.77
N ILE A 375 -29.16 -0.19 -23.65
CA ILE A 375 -29.26 -0.37 -25.10
C ILE A 375 -28.43 -1.60 -25.55
N ALA A 376 -27.16 -1.67 -25.12
CA ALA A 376 -26.27 -2.77 -25.48
C ALA A 376 -26.78 -4.14 -24.97
N ASP A 377 -27.35 -4.18 -23.77
CA ASP A 377 -27.92 -5.41 -23.19
C ASP A 377 -29.13 -5.91 -24.00
N ILE A 378 -30.00 -5.01 -24.48
CA ILE A 378 -31.12 -5.39 -25.37
C ILE A 378 -30.60 -5.90 -26.72
N ILE A 379 -29.62 -5.22 -27.32
CA ILE A 379 -28.98 -5.69 -28.55
C ILE A 379 -28.39 -7.10 -28.38
N LYS A 380 -27.64 -7.31 -27.30
CA LYS A 380 -27.05 -8.63 -26.99
C LYS A 380 -28.12 -9.70 -26.78
N LYS A 381 -29.17 -9.40 -26.02
CA LYS A 381 -30.28 -10.32 -25.72
C LYS A 381 -31.00 -10.79 -26.99
N ASN A 382 -31.17 -9.92 -27.98
CA ASN A 382 -31.97 -10.16 -29.17
C ASN A 382 -31.13 -10.45 -30.43
N GLY A 383 -29.81 -10.25 -30.40
CA GLY A 383 -28.95 -10.34 -31.57
C GLY A 383 -28.71 -11.74 -32.14
N GLY A 384 -29.08 -12.79 -31.37
CA GLY A 384 -28.97 -14.18 -31.82
C GLY A 384 -27.56 -14.71 -31.96
N ALA A 385 -27.43 -15.88 -32.59
CA ALA A 385 -26.16 -16.64 -32.64
C ALA A 385 -25.07 -16.00 -33.52
N TYR A 386 -25.43 -15.12 -34.47
CA TYR A 386 -24.49 -14.47 -35.36
C TYR A 386 -23.99 -13.13 -34.85
N LEU A 387 -24.56 -12.60 -33.75
CA LEU A 387 -24.09 -11.33 -33.20
C LEU A 387 -22.65 -11.49 -32.69
N GLU A 388 -21.72 -10.74 -33.31
CA GLU A 388 -20.31 -10.71 -32.90
C GLU A 388 -20.06 -9.51 -31.96
N GLU A 389 -20.55 -8.31 -32.33
CA GLU A 389 -20.29 -7.08 -31.60
C GLU A 389 -21.45 -6.06 -31.79
N ALA A 390 -21.68 -5.27 -30.74
CA ALA A 390 -22.50 -4.06 -30.79
C ALA A 390 -21.67 -2.88 -30.27
N LYS A 391 -21.25 -2.02 -31.18
CA LYS A 391 -20.33 -0.89 -30.88
C LYS A 391 -21.07 0.44 -30.95
N LEU A 392 -21.07 1.19 -29.82
CA LEU A 392 -21.46 2.58 -29.82
C LEU A 392 -20.46 3.41 -30.61
N PHE A 393 -20.91 4.26 -31.53
CA PHE A 393 -20.04 5.16 -32.28
C PHE A 393 -20.43 6.62 -32.24
N ASP A 394 -21.68 6.95 -31.87
CA ASP A 394 -22.10 8.33 -31.72
C ASP A 394 -23.18 8.51 -30.63
N VAL A 395 -23.07 9.61 -29.87
CA VAL A 395 -24.07 10.12 -28.93
C VAL A 395 -24.20 11.61 -29.13
N TYR A 396 -25.34 12.05 -29.57
CA TYR A 396 -25.59 13.45 -29.85
C TYR A 396 -26.74 14.01 -28.98
N GLN A 397 -26.45 15.12 -28.31
CA GLN A 397 -27.43 15.96 -27.62
C GLN A 397 -27.27 17.40 -28.12
N GLY A 398 -28.28 17.98 -28.72
CA GLY A 398 -28.16 19.33 -29.23
C GLY A 398 -29.52 19.89 -29.73
N ALA A 399 -29.49 21.12 -30.26
CA ALA A 399 -30.65 21.87 -30.62
C ALA A 399 -31.62 21.20 -31.65
N GLN A 400 -31.16 20.13 -32.29
CA GLN A 400 -31.97 19.37 -33.27
C GLN A 400 -32.76 18.21 -32.64
N ILE A 401 -32.57 17.98 -31.31
CA ILE A 401 -33.22 16.91 -30.57
C ILE A 401 -34.12 17.51 -29.52
N GLU A 402 -35.29 16.93 -29.34
CA GLU A 402 -36.27 17.34 -28.34
C GLU A 402 -35.65 17.28 -26.93
N ALA A 403 -35.94 18.28 -26.09
CA ALA A 403 -35.46 18.33 -24.73
C ALA A 403 -35.87 17.08 -23.94
N GLY A 404 -34.91 16.47 -23.22
CA GLY A 404 -35.12 15.22 -22.49
C GLY A 404 -34.79 13.96 -23.31
N TYR A 405 -34.35 14.10 -24.56
CA TYR A 405 -33.93 13.01 -25.43
C TYR A 405 -32.49 13.17 -25.89
N LYS A 406 -31.88 12.05 -26.27
CA LYS A 406 -30.56 11.97 -26.94
C LYS A 406 -30.61 11.02 -28.13
N SER A 407 -29.82 11.31 -29.16
CA SER A 407 -29.59 10.40 -30.28
C SER A 407 -28.40 9.51 -29.96
N VAL A 408 -28.58 8.19 -30.13
CA VAL A 408 -27.52 7.19 -29.89
C VAL A 408 -27.41 6.33 -31.14
N ALA A 409 -26.17 6.11 -31.60
CA ALA A 409 -25.93 5.32 -32.80
C ALA A 409 -24.98 4.11 -32.48
N TYR A 410 -25.41 2.95 -32.95
CA TYR A 410 -24.70 1.69 -32.81
C TYR A 410 -24.39 1.07 -34.16
N SER A 411 -23.18 0.50 -34.27
CA SER A 411 -22.78 -0.39 -35.34
C SER A 411 -22.86 -1.83 -34.84
N ILE A 412 -23.72 -2.62 -35.41
CA ILE A 412 -24.02 -4.00 -35.02
C ILE A 412 -23.35 -4.93 -36.04
N THR A 413 -22.42 -5.75 -35.59
CA THR A 413 -21.63 -6.65 -36.43
C THR A 413 -22.10 -8.08 -36.23
N PHE A 414 -22.42 -8.76 -37.34
CA PHE A 414 -22.80 -10.17 -37.38
C PHE A 414 -21.76 -10.95 -38.16
N ARG A 415 -21.48 -12.18 -37.72
CA ARG A 415 -20.56 -13.08 -38.41
C ARG A 415 -20.93 -14.54 -38.18
N SER A 416 -20.67 -15.36 -39.19
CA SER A 416 -20.73 -16.81 -39.07
C SER A 416 -19.33 -17.41 -39.23
N ALA A 417 -19.04 -18.46 -38.48
CA ALA A 417 -17.83 -19.26 -38.63
C ALA A 417 -17.92 -20.23 -39.84
N GLU A 418 -19.12 -20.45 -40.40
CA GLU A 418 -19.39 -21.49 -41.37
C GLU A 418 -19.69 -20.97 -42.79
N LYS A 419 -20.24 -19.75 -42.91
CA LYS A 419 -20.66 -19.16 -44.20
C LYS A 419 -20.57 -17.64 -44.23
N THR A 420 -20.56 -17.04 -45.42
CA THR A 420 -20.82 -15.63 -45.60
C THR A 420 -22.31 -15.37 -45.36
N LEU A 421 -22.61 -14.40 -44.47
CA LEU A 421 -23.98 -13.99 -44.14
C LEU A 421 -24.56 -13.10 -45.21
N ALA A 422 -25.85 -13.29 -45.53
CA ALA A 422 -26.66 -12.41 -46.33
C ALA A 422 -27.67 -11.66 -45.44
N ASP A 423 -28.31 -10.59 -45.95
CA ASP A 423 -29.31 -9.81 -45.20
C ASP A 423 -30.45 -10.67 -44.64
N ALA A 424 -30.88 -11.67 -45.38
CA ALA A 424 -31.94 -12.60 -44.96
C ALA A 424 -31.54 -13.44 -43.72
N ASP A 425 -30.21 -13.71 -43.52
CA ASP A 425 -29.75 -14.50 -42.35
C ASP A 425 -29.82 -13.71 -41.04
N ILE A 426 -29.82 -12.37 -41.10
CA ILE A 426 -29.82 -11.49 -39.92
C ILE A 426 -31.15 -10.72 -39.74
N ALA A 427 -32.09 -10.79 -40.71
CA ALA A 427 -33.32 -10.00 -40.68
C ALA A 427 -34.15 -10.24 -39.41
N ASP A 428 -34.38 -11.48 -39.02
CA ASP A 428 -35.09 -11.85 -37.79
C ASP A 428 -34.41 -11.32 -36.51
N ALA A 429 -33.08 -11.34 -36.46
CA ALA A 429 -32.34 -10.78 -35.34
C ALA A 429 -32.43 -9.25 -35.28
N MET A 430 -32.31 -8.58 -36.41
CA MET A 430 -32.48 -7.13 -36.50
C MET A 430 -33.89 -6.69 -36.10
N ASP A 431 -34.95 -7.37 -36.58
CA ASP A 431 -36.31 -7.10 -36.21
C ASP A 431 -36.54 -7.26 -34.70
N LYS A 432 -36.00 -8.32 -34.09
CA LYS A 432 -36.06 -8.53 -32.63
C LYS A 432 -35.33 -7.44 -31.85
N ILE A 433 -34.14 -7.03 -32.31
CA ILE A 433 -33.38 -5.93 -31.71
C ILE A 433 -34.20 -4.64 -31.72
N LEU A 434 -34.71 -4.23 -32.90
CA LEU A 434 -35.45 -3.02 -33.07
C LEU A 434 -36.76 -3.01 -32.26
N LYS A 435 -37.46 -4.13 -32.24
CA LYS A 435 -38.65 -4.33 -31.43
C LYS A 435 -38.35 -4.25 -29.93
N GLY A 436 -37.31 -4.94 -29.47
CA GLY A 436 -36.90 -4.88 -28.07
C GLY A 436 -36.49 -3.49 -27.61
N LEU A 437 -35.75 -2.75 -28.42
CA LEU A 437 -35.37 -1.36 -28.14
C LEU A 437 -36.61 -0.43 -28.06
N ALA A 438 -37.57 -0.62 -28.94
CA ALA A 438 -38.80 0.17 -28.92
C ALA A 438 -39.69 -0.18 -27.71
N GLU A 439 -39.92 -1.45 -27.43
CA GLU A 439 -40.80 -1.92 -26.35
C GLU A 439 -40.23 -1.73 -24.95
N GLU A 440 -38.92 -2.03 -24.75
CA GLU A 440 -38.31 -1.98 -23.42
C GLU A 440 -37.79 -0.57 -23.06
N LEU A 441 -37.30 0.24 -24.03
CA LEU A 441 -36.72 1.57 -23.79
C LEU A 441 -37.50 2.74 -24.44
N GLY A 442 -38.55 2.46 -25.20
CA GLY A 442 -39.27 3.49 -25.96
C GLY A 442 -38.41 4.14 -27.04
N ALA A 443 -37.38 3.44 -27.53
CA ALA A 443 -36.49 3.96 -28.56
C ALA A 443 -37.24 4.17 -29.89
N GLN A 444 -37.00 5.34 -30.51
CA GLN A 444 -37.54 5.68 -31.82
C GLN A 444 -36.39 5.68 -32.83
N LEU A 445 -36.53 4.84 -33.87
CA LEU A 445 -35.57 4.86 -34.97
C LEU A 445 -35.56 6.24 -35.63
N ARG A 446 -34.37 6.73 -35.90
CA ARG A 446 -34.16 7.97 -36.64
C ARG A 446 -34.00 7.61 -38.11
N ASP A 447 -35.05 7.87 -38.91
CA ASP A 447 -34.90 7.86 -40.36
C ASP A 447 -33.91 8.94 -40.78
N LYS A 448 -33.11 8.66 -41.83
CA LYS A 448 -32.06 9.57 -42.31
C LYS A 448 -32.56 10.91 -42.71
#